data_146b8c30fa63309da37cd678abc729e9
#
_entry.id   146b8c30fa63309da37cd678abc729e9
#
_cell.length_a   1.000
_cell.length_b   1.000
_cell.length_c   1.000
_cell.angle_alpha   90.00
_cell.angle_beta   90.00
_cell.angle_gamma   90.00
#
_symmetry.space_group_name_H-M   'P 1'
#
loop_
_entity.id
_entity.type
_entity.pdbx_description
1 polymer ?
#
loop_
_entity_poly.entity_id
_entity_poly.type
_entity_poly.pdbx_seq_one_letter_code
_entity_poly.pdbx_strand_id
1 'polypeptide(L)'
;EVWLTDINETMLQCGRDKLLNRGVLVPTLVCDAEKLPFPDNYFDRVIVSFGLRNMTHKEQALSEMNRVLKPGGKLLVLEFSKVWKPLQNLYDIYSFSVLPWLGKHVAKSADSYRYLAESIRVHPDQATLQKMMEDAGFVCARFFNLTAGVVALHTGMKL
;
A
#
# COMPACT_ATOMS: atom_id res chain seq x y z
N GLU A 1 -0.87 -20.39 -5.47
CA GLU A 1 -2.19 -19.76 -5.64
C GLU A 1 -2.08 -18.28 -5.22
N VAL A 2 -2.72 -17.37 -5.98
CA VAL A 2 -2.74 -15.93 -5.70
C VAL A 2 -4.17 -15.50 -5.44
N TRP A 3 -4.40 -14.74 -4.37
CA TRP A 3 -5.67 -14.12 -4.05
C TRP A 3 -5.62 -12.62 -4.30
N LEU A 4 -6.66 -12.06 -4.93
CA LEU A 4 -6.85 -10.61 -5.05
C LEU A 4 -7.89 -10.17 -4.02
N THR A 5 -7.52 -9.23 -3.15
CA THR A 5 -8.40 -8.75 -2.09
C THR A 5 -8.46 -7.22 -2.08
N ASP A 6 -9.61 -6.69 -1.77
CA ASP A 6 -9.85 -5.26 -1.54
C ASP A 6 -11.07 -5.10 -0.63
N ILE A 7 -11.14 -4.03 0.14
CA ILE A 7 -12.33 -3.67 0.92
C ILE A 7 -13.43 -3.08 0.03
N ASN A 8 -13.04 -2.48 -1.11
CA ASN A 8 -13.95 -1.89 -2.09
C ASN A 8 -14.31 -2.91 -3.17
N GLU A 9 -15.54 -3.41 -3.13
CA GLU A 9 -16.04 -4.40 -4.08
C GLU A 9 -15.95 -3.94 -5.54
N THR A 10 -16.26 -2.67 -5.83
CA THR A 10 -16.20 -2.13 -7.18
C THR A 10 -14.77 -2.14 -7.74
N MET A 11 -13.79 -1.77 -6.91
CA MET A 11 -12.38 -1.81 -7.28
C MET A 11 -11.90 -3.24 -7.51
N LEU A 12 -12.34 -4.17 -6.66
CA LEU A 12 -12.03 -5.58 -6.78
C LEU A 12 -12.58 -6.18 -8.07
N GLN A 13 -13.85 -5.89 -8.40
CA GLN A 13 -14.48 -6.32 -9.66
C GLN A 13 -13.74 -5.77 -10.88
N CYS A 14 -13.40 -4.48 -10.88
CA CYS A 14 -12.61 -3.87 -11.95
C CYS A 14 -11.24 -4.53 -12.13
N GLY A 15 -10.57 -4.87 -11.02
CA GLY A 15 -9.30 -5.61 -11.01
C GLY A 15 -9.44 -7.01 -11.60
N ARG A 16 -10.45 -7.75 -11.15
CA ARG A 16 -10.79 -9.09 -11.67
C ARG A 16 -11.03 -9.08 -13.18
N ASP A 17 -11.86 -8.15 -13.65
CA ASP A 17 -12.22 -8.08 -15.07
C ASP A 17 -11.00 -7.74 -15.95
N LYS A 18 -10.11 -6.88 -15.47
CA LYS A 18 -8.83 -6.61 -16.15
C LYS A 18 -7.93 -7.84 -16.24
N LEU A 19 -7.88 -8.67 -15.20
CA LEU A 19 -7.12 -9.92 -15.18
C LEU A 19 -7.75 -10.95 -16.13
N LEU A 20 -9.08 -11.11 -16.10
CA LEU A 20 -9.81 -12.00 -17.00
C LEU A 20 -9.57 -11.65 -18.48
N ASN A 21 -9.59 -10.34 -18.81
CA ASN A 21 -9.30 -9.87 -20.17
C ASN A 21 -7.86 -10.18 -20.63
N ARG A 22 -6.95 -10.50 -19.68
CA ARG A 22 -5.58 -10.96 -19.96
C ARG A 22 -5.42 -12.48 -19.87
N GLY A 23 -6.53 -13.21 -19.73
CA GLY A 23 -6.50 -14.66 -19.57
C GLY A 23 -6.04 -15.15 -18.20
N VAL A 24 -6.02 -14.29 -17.19
CA VAL A 24 -5.57 -14.62 -15.84
C VAL A 24 -6.79 -14.72 -14.93
N LEU A 25 -7.02 -15.91 -14.37
CA LEU A 25 -8.07 -16.17 -13.38
C LEU A 25 -7.45 -16.29 -12.00
N VAL A 26 -7.90 -15.42 -11.07
CA VAL A 26 -7.50 -15.47 -9.66
C VAL A 26 -8.74 -15.41 -8.75
N PRO A 27 -8.78 -16.16 -7.64
CA PRO A 27 -9.80 -15.97 -6.62
C PRO A 27 -9.79 -14.52 -6.11
N THR A 28 -10.99 -14.00 -5.89
CA THR A 28 -11.19 -12.63 -5.38
C THR A 28 -12.02 -12.67 -4.11
N LEU A 29 -11.68 -11.82 -3.14
CA LEU A 29 -12.40 -11.74 -1.87
C LEU A 29 -12.48 -10.30 -1.38
N VAL A 30 -13.71 -9.84 -1.12
CA VAL A 30 -13.93 -8.55 -0.43
C VAL A 30 -13.63 -8.75 1.04
N CYS A 31 -12.61 -8.07 1.55
CA CYS A 31 -12.26 -8.13 2.98
C CYS A 31 -11.51 -6.88 3.45
N ASP A 32 -11.57 -6.66 4.76
CA ASP A 32 -10.79 -5.65 5.44
C ASP A 32 -9.41 -6.21 5.81
N ALA A 33 -8.35 -5.49 5.44
CA ALA A 33 -6.99 -5.86 5.78
C ALA A 33 -6.69 -5.78 7.29
N GLU A 34 -7.49 -5.05 8.05
CA GLU A 34 -7.43 -4.98 9.51
C GLU A 34 -8.05 -6.22 10.20
N LYS A 35 -8.75 -7.08 9.42
CA LYS A 35 -9.34 -8.35 9.89
C LYS A 35 -9.42 -9.34 8.72
N LEU A 36 -8.30 -9.93 8.37
CA LEU A 36 -8.20 -10.85 7.24
C LEU A 36 -8.92 -12.18 7.52
N PRO A 37 -9.86 -12.62 6.65
CA PRO A 37 -10.62 -13.87 6.83
C PRO A 37 -9.83 -15.10 6.36
N PHE A 38 -8.54 -15.13 6.64
CA PHE A 38 -7.65 -16.24 6.33
C PHE A 38 -7.08 -16.83 7.63
N PRO A 39 -6.78 -18.14 7.65
CA PRO A 39 -6.15 -18.75 8.81
C PRO A 39 -4.72 -18.26 9.02
N ASP A 40 -4.19 -18.52 10.22
CA ASP A 40 -2.79 -18.27 10.53
C ASP A 40 -1.87 -19.09 9.62
N ASN A 41 -0.72 -18.53 9.25
CA ASN A 41 0.32 -19.25 8.50
C ASN A 41 -0.17 -19.81 7.15
N TYR A 42 -0.96 -19.05 6.42
CA TYR A 42 -1.56 -19.49 5.17
C TYR A 42 -0.75 -19.09 3.93
N PHE A 43 -0.24 -17.86 3.89
CA PHE A 43 0.44 -17.31 2.71
C PHE A 43 1.95 -17.36 2.81
N ASP A 44 2.60 -17.59 1.68
CA ASP A 44 4.05 -17.47 1.56
C ASP A 44 4.47 -16.01 1.34
N ARG A 45 3.56 -15.18 0.78
CA ARG A 45 3.79 -13.76 0.53
C ARG A 45 2.50 -12.97 0.70
N VAL A 46 2.63 -11.76 1.25
CA VAL A 46 1.60 -10.73 1.24
C VAL A 46 2.17 -9.51 0.54
N ILE A 47 1.42 -8.93 -0.39
CA ILE A 47 1.83 -7.76 -1.16
C ILE A 47 0.73 -6.69 -1.03
N VAL A 48 1.12 -5.50 -0.62
CA VAL A 48 0.25 -4.33 -0.56
C VAL A 48 0.85 -3.25 -1.47
N SER A 49 0.07 -2.75 -2.42
CA SER A 49 0.51 -1.70 -3.32
C SER A 49 -0.46 -0.53 -3.27
N PHE A 50 0.00 0.62 -2.79
CA PHE A 50 -0.74 1.88 -2.67
C PHE A 50 -2.06 1.77 -1.88
N GLY A 51 -2.14 0.82 -0.95
CA GLY A 51 -3.31 0.55 -0.12
C GLY A 51 -3.13 0.88 1.35
N LEU A 52 -1.92 0.73 1.90
CA LEU A 52 -1.67 0.85 3.33
C LEU A 52 -2.01 2.25 3.88
N ARG A 53 -1.79 3.32 3.11
CA ARG A 53 -2.11 4.70 3.52
C ARG A 53 -3.60 4.91 3.81
N ASN A 54 -4.48 4.11 3.17
CA ASN A 54 -5.93 4.21 3.28
C ASN A 54 -6.50 3.39 4.46
N MET A 55 -5.69 2.55 5.10
CA MET A 55 -6.11 1.77 6.26
C MET A 55 -6.16 2.66 7.49
N THR A 56 -7.21 2.49 8.30
CA THR A 56 -7.46 3.29 9.50
C THR A 56 -6.45 2.92 10.60
N HIS A 57 -6.32 1.63 10.89
CA HIS A 57 -5.43 1.09 11.93
C HIS A 57 -4.30 0.29 11.27
N LYS A 58 -3.26 0.99 10.81
CA LYS A 58 -2.14 0.38 10.06
C LYS A 58 -1.40 -0.68 10.85
N GLU A 59 -1.25 -0.47 12.17
CA GLU A 59 -0.62 -1.42 13.09
C GLU A 59 -1.39 -2.74 13.13
N GLN A 60 -2.72 -2.67 13.19
CA GLN A 60 -3.58 -3.84 13.17
C GLN A 60 -3.49 -4.57 11.84
N ALA A 61 -3.53 -3.84 10.73
CA ALA A 61 -3.37 -4.44 9.40
C ALA A 61 -2.01 -5.13 9.24
N LEU A 62 -0.92 -4.52 9.72
CA LEU A 62 0.41 -5.15 9.71
C LEU A 62 0.46 -6.41 10.59
N SER A 63 -0.19 -6.40 11.76
CA SER A 63 -0.31 -7.58 12.62
C SER A 63 -1.10 -8.71 11.94
N GLU A 64 -2.20 -8.39 11.26
CA GLU A 64 -2.98 -9.37 10.51
C GLU A 64 -2.19 -9.95 9.32
N MET A 65 -1.44 -9.10 8.60
CA MET A 65 -0.55 -9.55 7.54
C MET A 65 0.56 -10.48 8.07
N ASN A 66 1.09 -10.18 9.26
CA ASN A 66 2.04 -11.08 9.92
C ASN A 66 1.37 -12.40 10.32
N ARG A 67 0.17 -12.35 10.91
CA ARG A 67 -0.58 -13.53 11.33
C ARG A 67 -0.80 -14.52 10.18
N VAL A 68 -1.27 -14.04 9.04
CA VAL A 68 -1.60 -14.90 7.90
C VAL A 68 -0.38 -15.37 7.09
N LEU A 69 0.80 -14.78 7.29
CA LEU A 69 2.04 -15.25 6.68
C LEU A 69 2.56 -16.51 7.38
N LYS A 70 3.09 -17.43 6.62
CA LYS A 70 3.86 -18.58 7.13
C LYS A 70 5.18 -18.13 7.75
N PRO A 71 5.77 -18.88 8.68
CA PRO A 71 7.17 -18.71 9.05
C PRO A 71 8.08 -18.70 7.80
N GLY A 72 8.97 -17.73 7.70
CA GLY A 72 9.77 -17.47 6.49
C GLY A 72 9.04 -16.72 5.38
N GLY A 73 7.74 -16.49 5.53
CA GLY A 73 6.94 -15.70 4.58
C GLY A 73 7.32 -14.22 4.58
N LYS A 74 7.06 -13.53 3.49
CA LYS A 74 7.50 -12.13 3.29
C LYS A 74 6.32 -11.20 3.05
N LEU A 75 6.34 -10.05 3.73
CA LEU A 75 5.52 -8.89 3.42
C LEU A 75 6.28 -7.94 2.50
N LEU A 76 5.60 -7.45 1.46
CA LEU A 76 6.07 -6.37 0.60
C LEU A 76 5.03 -5.25 0.60
N VAL A 77 5.45 -4.04 0.92
CA VAL A 77 4.59 -2.84 0.90
C VAL A 77 5.21 -1.81 -0.02
N LEU A 78 4.55 -1.55 -1.15
CA LEU A 78 4.88 -0.46 -2.04
C LEU A 78 3.94 0.70 -1.77
N GLU A 79 4.45 1.83 -1.32
CA GLU A 79 3.61 2.96 -0.94
C GLU A 79 4.33 4.31 -1.19
N PHE A 80 3.53 5.35 -1.34
CA PHE A 80 4.06 6.72 -1.32
C PHE A 80 4.77 7.00 0.00
N SER A 81 5.80 7.82 -0.05
CA SER A 81 6.60 8.13 1.12
C SER A 81 7.14 9.54 1.08
N LYS A 82 8.08 9.86 1.98
CA LYS A 82 8.64 11.22 2.07
C LYS A 82 9.79 11.38 1.06
N VAL A 83 9.63 12.37 0.21
CA VAL A 83 10.63 12.76 -0.79
C VAL A 83 11.93 13.21 -0.12
N TRP A 84 13.04 12.93 -0.74
CA TRP A 84 14.35 13.40 -0.32
C TRP A 84 14.35 14.91 -0.08
N LYS A 85 14.76 15.33 1.12
CA LYS A 85 14.64 16.72 1.62
C LYS A 85 15.00 17.83 0.63
N PRO A 86 16.11 17.75 -0.17
CA PRO A 86 16.42 18.79 -1.15
C PRO A 86 15.38 18.98 -2.25
N LEU A 87 14.61 17.93 -2.58
CA LEU A 87 13.57 17.98 -3.61
C LEU A 87 12.16 18.21 -3.05
N GLN A 88 12.02 18.26 -1.72
CA GLN A 88 10.72 18.33 -1.06
C GLN A 88 9.94 19.58 -1.46
N ASN A 89 10.56 20.76 -1.48
CA ASN A 89 9.88 22.01 -1.85
C ASN A 89 9.36 21.98 -3.30
N LEU A 90 10.14 21.41 -4.23
CA LEU A 90 9.74 21.27 -5.62
C LEU A 90 8.59 20.25 -5.78
N TYR A 91 8.66 19.15 -5.03
CA TYR A 91 7.61 18.13 -5.00
C TYR A 91 6.32 18.66 -4.39
N ASP A 92 6.39 19.47 -3.32
CA ASP A 92 5.24 20.08 -2.68
C ASP A 92 4.52 21.04 -3.66
N ILE A 93 5.27 21.89 -4.38
CA ILE A 93 4.70 22.75 -5.42
C ILE A 93 4.00 21.90 -6.50
N TYR A 94 4.63 20.84 -6.97
CA TYR A 94 4.05 19.93 -7.94
C TYR A 94 2.76 19.26 -7.39
N SER A 95 2.81 18.72 -6.17
CA SER A 95 1.71 17.97 -5.58
C SER A 95 0.50 18.83 -5.22
N PHE A 96 0.72 20.07 -4.76
CA PHE A 96 -0.37 20.94 -4.31
C PHE A 96 -0.85 21.94 -5.36
N SER A 97 -0.07 22.20 -6.41
CA SER A 97 -0.44 23.15 -7.45
C SER A 97 -0.70 22.46 -8.79
N VAL A 98 0.23 21.62 -9.25
CA VAL A 98 0.17 21.03 -10.59
C VAL A 98 -0.80 19.83 -10.63
N LEU A 99 -0.74 18.91 -9.65
CA LEU A 99 -1.61 17.74 -9.63
C LEU A 99 -3.10 18.09 -9.50
N PRO A 100 -3.55 18.98 -8.60
CA PRO A 100 -4.95 19.39 -8.53
C PRO A 100 -5.41 20.13 -9.80
N TRP A 101 -4.53 20.97 -10.38
CA TRP A 101 -4.82 21.65 -11.64
C TRP A 101 -5.04 20.66 -12.79
N LEU A 102 -4.15 19.66 -12.93
CA LEU A 102 -4.31 18.55 -13.88
C LEU A 102 -5.57 17.74 -13.60
N GLY A 103 -5.85 17.43 -12.33
CA GLY A 103 -7.05 16.71 -11.90
C GLY A 103 -8.32 17.43 -12.32
N LYS A 104 -8.35 18.74 -12.17
CA LYS A 104 -9.50 19.58 -12.56
C LYS A 104 -9.70 19.64 -14.08
N HIS A 105 -8.63 19.76 -14.85
CA HIS A 105 -8.71 20.03 -16.31
C HIS A 105 -8.68 18.75 -17.15
N VAL A 106 -8.05 17.67 -16.65
CA VAL A 106 -7.87 16.43 -17.42
C VAL A 106 -8.76 15.31 -16.91
N ALA A 107 -8.82 15.10 -15.59
CA ALA A 107 -9.50 13.94 -14.99
C ALA A 107 -10.90 14.25 -14.45
N LYS A 108 -11.35 15.52 -14.46
CA LYS A 108 -12.65 15.99 -13.91
C LYS A 108 -12.90 15.55 -12.44
N SER A 109 -11.85 15.30 -11.65
CA SER A 109 -11.92 14.77 -10.29
C SER A 109 -10.89 15.44 -9.37
N ALA A 110 -11.07 16.74 -9.11
CA ALA A 110 -10.18 17.50 -8.22
C ALA A 110 -10.12 16.93 -6.79
N ASP A 111 -11.25 16.41 -6.30
CA ASP A 111 -11.34 15.86 -4.93
C ASP A 111 -10.52 14.60 -4.74
N SER A 112 -10.47 13.71 -5.73
CA SER A 112 -9.64 12.51 -5.68
C SER A 112 -8.14 12.83 -5.61
N TYR A 113 -7.70 13.88 -6.32
CA TYR A 113 -6.30 14.32 -6.28
C TYR A 113 -5.96 15.03 -4.96
N ARG A 114 -6.90 15.78 -4.39
CA ARG A 114 -6.73 16.38 -3.06
C ARG A 114 -6.60 15.29 -2.00
N TYR A 115 -7.52 14.32 -2.00
CA TYR A 115 -7.45 13.16 -1.10
C TYR A 115 -6.11 12.40 -1.22
N LEU A 116 -5.63 12.19 -2.46
CA LEU A 116 -4.33 11.55 -2.69
C LEU A 116 -3.20 12.34 -2.01
N ALA A 117 -3.12 13.66 -2.23
CA ALA A 117 -2.09 14.50 -1.63
C ALA A 117 -2.16 14.51 -0.10
N GLU A 118 -3.36 14.59 0.46
CA GLU A 118 -3.59 14.56 1.91
C GLU A 118 -3.22 13.21 2.52
N SER A 119 -3.65 12.11 1.90
CA SER A 119 -3.34 10.75 2.39
C SER A 119 -1.83 10.44 2.38
N ILE A 120 -1.11 10.92 1.35
CA ILE A 120 0.37 10.81 1.29
C ILE A 120 1.02 11.62 2.41
N ARG A 121 0.50 12.81 2.71
CA ARG A 121 1.05 13.68 3.74
C ARG A 121 0.94 13.09 5.15
N VAL A 122 -0.18 12.44 5.44
CA VAL A 122 -0.46 11.80 6.74
C VAL A 122 0.24 10.44 6.87
N HIS A 123 0.59 9.81 5.74
CA HIS A 123 1.27 8.51 5.77
C HIS A 123 2.64 8.59 6.46
N PRO A 124 3.03 7.57 7.27
CA PRO A 124 4.34 7.48 7.89
C PRO A 124 5.48 7.63 6.89
N ASP A 125 6.60 8.18 7.34
CA ASP A 125 7.82 8.13 6.54
C ASP A 125 8.44 6.72 6.52
N GLN A 126 9.49 6.54 5.73
CA GLN A 126 10.11 5.24 5.51
C GLN A 126 10.59 4.57 6.80
N ALA A 127 11.26 5.32 7.67
CA ALA A 127 11.81 4.78 8.90
C ALA A 127 10.70 4.45 9.91
N THR A 128 9.67 5.29 9.99
CA THR A 128 8.51 5.06 10.84
C THR A 128 7.75 3.81 10.39
N LEU A 129 7.49 3.64 9.10
CA LEU A 129 6.82 2.44 8.60
C LEU A 129 7.66 1.17 8.82
N GLN A 130 8.98 1.26 8.62
CA GLN A 130 9.89 0.15 8.96
C GLN A 130 9.74 -0.24 10.44
N LYS A 131 9.74 0.74 11.34
CA LYS A 131 9.57 0.50 12.78
C LYS A 131 8.20 -0.13 13.09
N MET A 132 7.12 0.36 12.47
CA MET A 132 5.79 -0.24 12.62
C MET A 132 5.75 -1.71 12.18
N MET A 133 6.47 -2.06 11.10
CA MET A 133 6.61 -3.46 10.67
C MET A 133 7.36 -4.30 11.71
N GLU A 134 8.46 -3.77 12.28
CA GLU A 134 9.21 -4.45 13.34
C GLU A 134 8.34 -4.66 14.58
N ASP A 135 7.58 -3.65 14.99
CA ASP A 135 6.65 -3.73 16.13
C ASP A 135 5.49 -4.71 15.89
N ALA A 136 5.09 -4.92 14.62
CA ALA A 136 4.13 -5.95 14.21
C ALA A 136 4.74 -7.36 14.11
N GLY A 137 6.02 -7.55 14.48
CA GLY A 137 6.70 -8.85 14.54
C GLY A 137 7.44 -9.26 13.27
N PHE A 138 7.63 -8.34 12.30
CA PHE A 138 8.48 -8.63 11.15
C PHE A 138 9.95 -8.45 11.49
N VAL A 139 10.78 -9.41 11.06
CA VAL A 139 12.24 -9.32 11.15
C VAL A 139 12.85 -8.94 9.81
N CYS A 140 14.10 -8.48 9.84
CA CYS A 140 14.81 -8.01 8.66
C CYS A 140 14.02 -6.94 7.88
N ALA A 141 13.23 -6.15 8.58
CA ALA A 141 12.49 -5.05 7.98
C ALA A 141 13.47 -4.02 7.39
N ARG A 142 13.24 -3.64 6.15
CA ARG A 142 14.05 -2.66 5.43
C ARG A 142 13.23 -1.97 4.36
N PHE A 143 13.69 -0.81 3.91
CA PHE A 143 13.05 -0.11 2.80
C PHE A 143 14.04 0.27 1.70
N PHE A 144 13.51 0.47 0.51
CA PHE A 144 14.23 0.92 -0.67
C PHE A 144 13.49 2.10 -1.27
N ASN A 145 14.15 3.25 -1.35
CA ASN A 145 13.58 4.43 -1.96
C ASN A 145 13.57 4.31 -3.48
N LEU A 146 12.43 4.60 -4.08
CA LEU A 146 12.23 4.70 -5.51
C LEU A 146 11.90 6.15 -5.87
N THR A 147 12.32 6.59 -7.05
CA THR A 147 12.04 7.95 -7.57
C THR A 147 12.33 9.03 -6.51
N ALA A 148 13.57 9.05 -5.99
CA ALA A 148 14.03 9.99 -4.96
C ALA A 148 13.15 10.02 -3.67
N GLY A 149 12.54 8.90 -3.32
CA GLY A 149 11.73 8.75 -2.12
C GLY A 149 10.24 9.07 -2.28
N VAL A 150 9.78 9.45 -3.49
CA VAL A 150 8.36 9.62 -3.78
C VAL A 150 7.57 8.34 -3.46
N VAL A 151 8.19 7.20 -3.75
CA VAL A 151 7.69 5.87 -3.42
C VAL A 151 8.77 5.11 -2.67
N ALA A 152 8.40 4.27 -1.74
CA ALA A 152 9.29 3.33 -1.08
C ALA A 152 8.72 1.91 -1.11
N LEU A 153 9.59 0.94 -1.34
CA LEU A 153 9.29 -0.47 -1.17
C LEU A 153 9.81 -0.91 0.19
N HIS A 154 8.92 -1.30 1.08
CA HIS A 154 9.26 -1.93 2.36
C HIS A 154 9.17 -3.44 2.24
N THR A 155 10.07 -4.14 2.89
CA THR A 155 10.05 -5.61 2.97
C THR A 155 10.32 -6.05 4.39
N GLY A 156 9.64 -7.10 4.83
CA GLY A 156 9.87 -7.75 6.12
C GLY A 156 9.55 -9.23 6.02
N MET A 157 10.06 -10.02 6.95
CA MET A 157 9.88 -11.46 6.99
C MET A 157 9.29 -11.87 8.34
N LYS A 158 8.37 -12.83 8.34
CA LYS A 158 7.89 -13.49 9.56
C LYS A 158 8.91 -14.57 9.98
N LEU A 159 9.22 -14.64 11.30
CA LEU A 159 9.97 -15.77 11.88
C LEU A 159 9.12 -17.03 12.00
#